data_61f2dd1889d062cc9acb2a0664643889
#
_entry.id   61f2dd1889d062cc9acb2a0664643889
#
_cell.length_a   1.000
_cell.length_b   1.000
_cell.length_c   1.000
_cell.angle_alpha   90.00
_cell.angle_beta   90.00
_cell.angle_gamma   90.00
#
_symmetry.space_group_name_H-M   'P 1'
#
loop_
_entity.id
_entity.type
_entity.pdbx_description
1 polymer ?
#
loop_
_entity_poly.entity_id
_entity_poly.type
_entity_poly.pdbx_seq_one_letter_code
_entity_poly.pdbx_strand_id
1 'polypeptide(L)'
;MTTIFRLDSSIRIDGSVSRAVGDTLEAAIIEAEGSDTTIVRRDLALDPIASDVWATAAFAGFVPESDWTDAQRAARAVAAELADEVEAADVIIVGAPLYNFGVPAQLKTWIDTLITDPRFAPGTQTVAGKPAFLVVARGGGYGEGTPRAGWDHATDYLRRILVDVFGLDLDVIETELTLAEVTPQMADLVDLARAQLAESHDAARAGGRSVTLKLRAAA
;
A
#
# COMPACT_ATOMS: atom_id res chain seq x y z
N MET A 1 -1.48 15.67 -16.70
CA MET A 1 -2.00 15.69 -15.31
C MET A 1 -1.77 14.30 -14.75
N THR A 2 -0.95 14.16 -13.71
CA THR A 2 -0.59 12.87 -13.11
C THR A 2 -1.41 12.65 -11.83
N THR A 3 -2.05 11.50 -11.70
CA THR A 3 -2.83 11.13 -10.52
C THR A 3 -2.06 10.11 -9.68
N ILE A 4 -1.81 10.44 -8.42
CA ILE A 4 -1.22 9.54 -7.43
C ILE A 4 -2.35 9.00 -6.54
N PHE A 5 -2.52 7.69 -6.49
CA PHE A 5 -3.31 7.06 -5.44
C PHE A 5 -2.39 6.68 -4.28
N ARG A 6 -2.71 7.17 -3.08
CA ARG A 6 -1.97 6.84 -1.86
C ARG A 6 -2.85 6.18 -0.83
N LEU A 7 -2.48 4.97 -0.44
CA LEU A 7 -3.12 4.15 0.57
C LEU A 7 -2.23 4.07 1.82
N ASP A 8 -2.69 4.62 2.93
CA ASP A 8 -2.02 4.52 4.22
C ASP A 8 -2.75 3.51 5.12
N SER A 9 -2.02 2.50 5.64
CA SER A 9 -2.59 1.47 6.50
C SER A 9 -2.00 1.42 7.91
N SER A 10 -1.14 2.39 8.28
CA SER A 10 -0.60 2.48 9.62
C SER A 10 -1.64 2.97 10.63
N ILE A 11 -1.83 2.22 11.72
CA ILE A 11 -2.68 2.66 12.85
C ILE A 11 -2.04 3.81 13.65
N ARG A 12 -0.73 4.04 13.46
CA ARG A 12 -0.02 5.18 14.02
C ARG A 12 -0.16 6.36 13.07
N ILE A 13 -0.76 7.45 13.54
CA ILE A 13 -0.86 8.69 12.77
C ILE A 13 0.42 9.50 12.93
N ASP A 14 0.78 9.85 14.17
CA ASP A 14 1.99 10.61 14.45
C ASP A 14 3.20 9.69 14.60
N GLY A 15 4.33 10.04 13.97
CA GLY A 15 5.57 9.28 14.04
C GLY A 15 5.53 7.92 13.33
N SER A 16 4.64 7.74 12.35
CA SER A 16 4.62 6.55 11.50
C SER A 16 5.72 6.59 10.45
N VAL A 17 6.61 5.61 10.46
CA VAL A 17 7.71 5.53 9.51
C VAL A 17 7.20 5.28 8.08
N SER A 18 6.23 4.37 7.88
CA SER A 18 5.69 4.12 6.54
C SER A 18 5.03 5.36 5.93
N ARG A 19 4.35 6.19 6.77
CA ARG A 19 3.79 7.47 6.31
C ARG A 19 4.90 8.45 5.95
N ALA A 20 5.90 8.63 6.81
CA ALA A 20 6.99 9.58 6.59
C ALA A 20 7.80 9.26 5.32
N VAL A 21 8.11 7.99 5.06
CA VAL A 21 8.79 7.57 3.83
C VAL A 21 7.86 7.72 2.61
N GLY A 22 6.56 7.40 2.76
CA GLY A 22 5.54 7.65 1.74
C GLY A 22 5.39 9.13 1.40
N ASP A 23 5.45 10.05 2.40
CA ASP A 23 5.44 11.50 2.20
C ASP A 23 6.66 11.96 1.38
N THR A 24 7.83 11.39 1.66
CA THR A 24 9.06 11.70 0.91
C THR A 24 8.94 11.25 -0.55
N LEU A 25 8.40 10.07 -0.80
CA LEU A 25 8.18 9.55 -2.15
C LEU A 25 7.18 10.41 -2.92
N GLU A 26 6.04 10.71 -2.32
CA GLU A 26 5.00 11.57 -2.91
C GLU A 26 5.54 12.96 -3.24
N ALA A 27 6.25 13.60 -2.29
CA ALA A 27 6.88 14.90 -2.52
C ALA A 27 7.88 14.86 -3.70
N ALA A 28 8.67 13.79 -3.83
CA ALA A 28 9.61 13.63 -4.92
C ALA A 28 8.93 13.46 -6.29
N ILE A 29 7.76 12.80 -6.34
CA ILE A 29 6.96 12.67 -7.57
C ILE A 29 6.37 14.05 -7.93
N ILE A 30 5.79 14.77 -6.96
CA ILE A 30 5.22 16.10 -7.17
C ILE A 30 6.28 17.10 -7.67
N GLU A 31 7.47 17.07 -7.05
CA GLU A 31 8.59 17.93 -7.46
C GLU A 31 9.00 17.68 -8.92
N ALA A 32 8.99 16.42 -9.35
CA ALA A 32 9.43 16.02 -10.68
C ALA A 32 8.33 16.21 -11.77
N GLU A 33 7.05 16.01 -11.43
CA GLU A 33 5.90 16.17 -12.34
C GLU A 33 5.41 17.62 -12.43
N GLY A 34 5.56 18.40 -11.34
CA GLY A 34 5.11 19.78 -11.26
C GLY A 34 3.68 19.96 -10.73
N SER A 35 3.09 21.12 -10.95
CA SER A 35 1.81 21.54 -10.34
C SER A 35 0.57 20.79 -10.84
N ASP A 36 0.66 20.01 -11.91
CA ASP A 36 -0.45 19.25 -12.49
C ASP A 36 -0.57 17.84 -11.90
N THR A 37 -0.27 17.68 -10.60
CA THR A 37 -0.38 16.40 -9.88
C THR A 37 -1.60 16.43 -8.96
N THR A 38 -2.45 15.42 -9.10
CA THR A 38 -3.60 15.17 -8.21
C THR A 38 -3.27 14.02 -7.27
N ILE A 39 -3.66 14.14 -6.00
CA ILE A 39 -3.46 13.08 -5.01
C ILE A 39 -4.82 12.63 -4.50
N VAL A 40 -5.11 11.36 -4.72
CA VAL A 40 -6.23 10.64 -4.11
C VAL A 40 -5.71 9.85 -2.91
N ARG A 41 -6.16 10.19 -1.71
CA ARG A 41 -5.72 9.55 -0.48
C ARG A 41 -6.82 8.72 0.13
N ARG A 42 -6.45 7.50 0.54
CA ARG A 42 -7.25 6.66 1.41
C ARG A 42 -6.44 6.29 2.65
N ASP A 43 -6.96 6.66 3.81
CA ASP A 43 -6.35 6.38 5.11
C ASP A 43 -7.20 5.37 5.87
N LEU A 44 -6.76 4.12 5.90
CA LEU A 44 -7.51 3.02 6.50
C LEU A 44 -7.51 3.04 8.04
N ALA A 45 -6.72 3.92 8.68
CA ALA A 45 -6.78 4.11 10.13
C ALA A 45 -7.82 5.17 10.52
N LEU A 46 -8.04 6.15 9.66
CA LEU A 46 -9.01 7.23 9.88
C LEU A 46 -10.39 6.90 9.31
N ASP A 47 -10.42 6.21 8.17
CA ASP A 47 -11.64 5.79 7.50
C ASP A 47 -11.58 4.29 7.14
N PRO A 48 -11.71 3.40 8.12
CA PRO A 48 -11.65 1.96 7.92
C PRO A 48 -12.91 1.45 7.20
N ILE A 49 -12.72 0.50 6.29
CA ILE A 49 -13.84 -0.21 5.68
C ILE A 49 -14.54 -1.04 6.76
N ALA A 50 -15.86 -0.91 6.86
CA ALA A 50 -16.65 -1.66 7.84
C ALA A 50 -16.48 -3.18 7.62
N SER A 51 -16.38 -3.95 8.70
CA SER A 51 -15.98 -5.36 8.67
C SER A 51 -16.95 -6.29 7.93
N ASP A 52 -18.19 -5.89 7.75
CA ASP A 52 -19.25 -6.63 7.05
C ASP A 52 -19.29 -6.36 5.54
N VAL A 53 -18.64 -5.28 5.06
CA VAL A 53 -18.65 -4.89 3.65
C VAL A 53 -18.05 -5.98 2.76
N TRP A 54 -16.88 -6.49 3.11
CA TRP A 54 -16.23 -7.53 2.30
C TRP A 54 -17.10 -8.77 2.11
N ALA A 55 -17.62 -9.35 3.19
CA ALA A 55 -18.46 -10.55 3.11
C ALA A 55 -19.72 -10.28 2.30
N THR A 56 -20.38 -9.13 2.53
CA THR A 56 -21.60 -8.73 1.84
C THR A 56 -21.35 -8.54 0.33
N ALA A 57 -20.24 -7.87 -0.04
CA ALA A 57 -19.87 -7.69 -1.44
C ALA A 57 -19.51 -9.01 -2.13
N ALA A 58 -18.76 -9.88 -1.43
CA ALA A 58 -18.36 -11.19 -1.96
C ALA A 58 -19.58 -12.08 -2.23
N PHE A 59 -20.51 -12.17 -1.27
CA PHE A 59 -21.73 -12.99 -1.45
C PHE A 59 -22.69 -12.40 -2.48
N ALA A 60 -22.71 -11.08 -2.70
CA ALA A 60 -23.47 -10.47 -3.79
C ALA A 60 -23.05 -11.02 -5.17
N GLY A 61 -21.78 -11.40 -5.35
CA GLY A 61 -21.29 -11.98 -6.61
C GLY A 61 -21.90 -13.35 -6.99
N PHE A 62 -22.60 -14.00 -6.06
CA PHE A 62 -23.22 -15.31 -6.31
C PHE A 62 -24.68 -15.23 -6.70
N VAL A 63 -25.28 -14.04 -6.74
CA VAL A 63 -26.68 -13.83 -7.12
C VAL A 63 -26.76 -12.77 -8.23
N PRO A 64 -27.80 -12.82 -9.10
CA PRO A 64 -28.03 -11.78 -10.09
C PRO A 64 -28.17 -10.39 -9.44
N GLU A 65 -27.70 -9.35 -10.11
CA GLU A 65 -27.77 -7.99 -9.60
C GLU A 65 -29.22 -7.53 -9.32
N SER A 66 -30.18 -8.01 -10.12
CA SER A 66 -31.63 -7.76 -9.90
C SER A 66 -32.11 -8.21 -8.53
N ASP A 67 -31.45 -9.19 -7.92
CA ASP A 67 -31.87 -9.84 -6.68
C ASP A 67 -31.08 -9.31 -5.46
N TRP A 68 -30.15 -8.36 -5.68
CA TRP A 68 -29.37 -7.80 -4.59
C TRP A 68 -30.24 -7.04 -3.59
N THR A 69 -29.96 -7.26 -2.33
CA THR A 69 -30.48 -6.44 -1.23
C THR A 69 -29.83 -5.04 -1.25
N ASP A 70 -30.40 -4.09 -0.53
CA ASP A 70 -29.81 -2.75 -0.40
C ASP A 70 -28.43 -2.80 0.25
N ALA A 71 -28.20 -3.71 1.23
CA ALA A 71 -26.91 -3.93 1.85
C ALA A 71 -25.86 -4.45 0.83
N GLN A 72 -26.25 -5.36 -0.04
CA GLN A 72 -25.38 -5.87 -1.10
C GLN A 72 -25.05 -4.79 -2.14
N ARG A 73 -26.03 -3.99 -2.55
CA ARG A 73 -25.80 -2.83 -3.44
C ARG A 73 -24.82 -1.84 -2.81
N ALA A 74 -25.01 -1.50 -1.53
CA ALA A 74 -24.11 -0.60 -0.82
C ALA A 74 -22.68 -1.16 -0.71
N ALA A 75 -22.54 -2.45 -0.37
CA ALA A 75 -21.22 -3.09 -0.27
C ALA A 75 -20.50 -3.17 -1.63
N ARG A 76 -21.23 -3.47 -2.71
CA ARG A 76 -20.70 -3.45 -4.09
C ARG A 76 -20.31 -2.05 -4.55
N ALA A 77 -21.05 -1.02 -4.12
CA ALA A 77 -20.70 0.38 -4.40
C ALA A 77 -19.38 0.77 -3.73
N VAL A 78 -19.13 0.31 -2.49
CA VAL A 78 -17.81 0.51 -1.84
C VAL A 78 -16.72 -0.18 -2.64
N ALA A 79 -16.88 -1.43 -3.06
CA ALA A 79 -15.88 -2.12 -3.87
C ALA A 79 -15.59 -1.40 -5.20
N ALA A 80 -16.65 -0.87 -5.84
CA ALA A 80 -16.51 -0.09 -7.08
C ALA A 80 -15.77 1.24 -6.86
N GLU A 81 -16.02 1.95 -5.75
CA GLU A 81 -15.30 3.16 -5.37
C GLU A 81 -13.80 2.88 -5.18
N LEU A 82 -13.44 1.80 -4.45
CA LEU A 82 -12.04 1.40 -4.30
C LEU A 82 -11.37 1.09 -5.64
N ALA A 83 -12.10 0.44 -6.53
CA ALA A 83 -11.62 0.11 -7.86
C ALA A 83 -11.42 1.37 -8.74
N ASP A 84 -12.34 2.33 -8.67
CA ASP A 84 -12.25 3.61 -9.39
C ASP A 84 -11.01 4.40 -8.97
N GLU A 85 -10.69 4.45 -7.66
CA GLU A 85 -9.50 5.14 -7.12
C GLU A 85 -8.20 4.54 -7.68
N VAL A 86 -8.09 3.22 -7.68
CA VAL A 86 -6.88 2.52 -8.16
C VAL A 86 -6.77 2.56 -9.68
N GLU A 87 -7.89 2.41 -10.39
CA GLU A 87 -7.91 2.44 -11.86
C GLU A 87 -7.58 3.84 -12.41
N ALA A 88 -8.06 4.90 -11.76
CA ALA A 88 -7.79 6.28 -12.18
C ALA A 88 -6.35 6.74 -11.92
N ALA A 89 -5.59 6.04 -11.08
CA ALA A 89 -4.23 6.42 -10.72
C ALA A 89 -3.22 6.12 -11.83
N ASP A 90 -2.25 7.00 -12.02
CA ASP A 90 -1.05 6.78 -12.84
C ASP A 90 0.08 6.16 -12.02
N VAL A 91 0.12 6.45 -10.71
CA VAL A 91 1.08 5.90 -9.74
C VAL A 91 0.36 5.49 -8.47
N ILE A 92 0.74 4.35 -7.90
CA ILE A 92 0.13 3.80 -6.68
C ILE A 92 1.19 3.75 -5.57
N ILE A 93 0.87 4.28 -4.39
CA ILE A 93 1.72 4.20 -3.18
C ILE A 93 0.93 3.49 -2.09
N VAL A 94 1.47 2.38 -1.58
CA VAL A 94 0.87 1.59 -0.49
C VAL A 94 1.79 1.61 0.71
N GLY A 95 1.39 2.28 1.80
CA GLY A 95 2.06 2.27 3.09
C GLY A 95 1.59 1.08 3.93
N ALA A 96 2.48 0.11 4.20
CA ALA A 96 2.16 -1.14 4.88
C ALA A 96 3.15 -1.45 6.02
N PRO A 97 2.88 -1.02 7.26
CA PRO A 97 3.67 -1.50 8.40
C PRO A 97 3.42 -2.98 8.66
N LEU A 98 4.45 -3.67 9.18
CA LEU A 98 4.33 -5.05 9.62
C LEU A 98 3.75 -5.09 11.05
N TYR A 99 2.55 -5.62 11.23
CA TYR A 99 1.92 -5.81 12.52
C TYR A 99 1.77 -7.30 12.82
N ASN A 100 2.26 -7.73 14.00
CA ASN A 100 2.16 -9.12 14.42
C ASN A 100 2.62 -10.12 13.34
N PHE A 101 3.73 -9.77 12.65
CA PHE A 101 4.36 -10.57 11.58
C PHE A 101 3.54 -10.65 10.28
N GLY A 102 2.46 -9.90 10.14
CA GLY A 102 1.54 -9.99 9.01
C GLY A 102 1.08 -8.64 8.47
N VAL A 103 0.18 -8.70 7.50
CA VAL A 103 -0.46 -7.55 6.88
C VAL A 103 -1.39 -6.85 7.88
N PRO A 104 -1.43 -5.51 7.95
CA PRO A 104 -2.42 -4.80 8.74
C PRO A 104 -3.84 -5.26 8.41
N ALA A 105 -4.68 -5.50 9.43
CA ALA A 105 -6.02 -6.05 9.24
C ALA A 105 -6.87 -5.19 8.29
N GLN A 106 -6.80 -3.87 8.44
CA GLN A 106 -7.52 -2.93 7.58
C GLN A 106 -7.02 -2.95 6.12
N LEU A 107 -5.71 -3.16 5.89
CA LEU A 107 -5.16 -3.33 4.53
C LEU A 107 -5.65 -4.65 3.92
N LYS A 108 -5.71 -5.72 4.72
CA LYS A 108 -6.26 -6.99 4.26
C LYS A 108 -7.74 -6.86 3.88
N THR A 109 -8.54 -6.14 4.69
CA THR A 109 -9.94 -5.86 4.39
C THR A 109 -10.09 -5.05 3.10
N TRP A 110 -9.24 -4.04 2.88
CA TRP A 110 -9.21 -3.26 1.65
C TRP A 110 -8.94 -4.14 0.42
N ILE A 111 -7.90 -4.97 0.47
CA ILE A 111 -7.56 -5.92 -0.61
C ILE A 111 -8.73 -6.86 -0.90
N ASP A 112 -9.30 -7.47 0.14
CA ASP A 112 -10.38 -8.45 -0.01
C ASP A 112 -11.67 -7.82 -0.57
N THR A 113 -11.94 -6.55 -0.20
CA THR A 113 -13.08 -5.82 -0.74
C THR A 113 -12.84 -5.44 -2.20
N LEU A 114 -11.66 -4.90 -2.53
CA LEU A 114 -11.28 -4.52 -3.89
C LEU A 114 -11.41 -5.71 -4.87
N ILE A 115 -10.92 -6.89 -4.48
CA ILE A 115 -10.97 -8.11 -5.31
C ILE A 115 -12.41 -8.55 -5.62
N THR A 116 -13.42 -8.10 -4.86
CA THR A 116 -14.82 -8.38 -5.19
C THR A 116 -15.32 -7.58 -6.39
N ASP A 117 -14.66 -6.47 -6.78
CA ASP A 117 -14.98 -5.77 -8.03
C ASP A 117 -14.47 -6.58 -9.23
N PRO A 118 -15.27 -6.76 -10.30
CA PRO A 118 -14.88 -7.54 -11.48
C PRO A 118 -13.59 -7.07 -12.15
N ARG A 119 -13.25 -5.79 -12.04
CA ARG A 119 -12.03 -5.20 -12.62
C ARG A 119 -10.75 -5.66 -11.91
N PHE A 120 -10.87 -6.09 -10.64
CA PHE A 120 -9.77 -6.56 -9.80
C PHE A 120 -9.88 -8.04 -9.43
N ALA A 121 -10.83 -8.76 -10.02
CA ALA A 121 -10.92 -10.21 -9.86
C ALA A 121 -9.64 -10.90 -10.35
N PRO A 122 -9.21 -12.02 -9.73
CA PRO A 122 -8.02 -12.73 -10.17
C PRO A 122 -8.05 -13.06 -11.68
N GLY A 123 -7.01 -12.64 -12.39
CA GLY A 123 -6.87 -12.86 -13.83
C GLY A 123 -7.29 -11.68 -14.74
N THR A 124 -7.83 -10.58 -14.19
CA THR A 124 -8.24 -9.41 -15.00
C THR A 124 -7.09 -8.44 -15.28
N GLN A 125 -6.23 -8.17 -14.32
CA GLN A 125 -5.05 -7.29 -14.45
C GLN A 125 -5.34 -5.91 -15.08
N THR A 126 -6.43 -5.27 -14.69
CA THR A 126 -6.89 -3.98 -15.23
C THR A 126 -5.85 -2.86 -15.11
N VAL A 127 -5.00 -2.93 -14.08
CA VAL A 127 -3.96 -1.93 -13.81
C VAL A 127 -2.54 -2.43 -14.14
N ALA A 128 -2.44 -3.44 -15.01
CA ALA A 128 -1.15 -4.05 -15.37
C ALA A 128 -0.14 -3.01 -15.90
N GLY A 129 1.09 -3.12 -15.40
CA GLY A 129 2.21 -2.25 -15.79
C GLY A 129 2.19 -0.86 -15.16
N LYS A 130 1.15 -0.48 -14.38
CA LYS A 130 1.17 0.80 -13.66
C LYS A 130 2.26 0.78 -12.59
N PRO A 131 3.07 1.86 -12.49
CA PRO A 131 4.07 1.99 -11.44
C PRO A 131 3.44 1.96 -10.06
N ALA A 132 4.01 1.18 -9.17
CA ALA A 132 3.56 1.09 -7.78
C ALA A 132 4.74 1.03 -6.81
N PHE A 133 4.53 1.56 -5.61
CA PHE A 133 5.47 1.50 -4.51
C PHE A 133 4.82 0.88 -3.29
N LEU A 134 5.48 -0.10 -2.70
CA LEU A 134 5.12 -0.67 -1.41
C LEU A 134 6.12 -0.17 -0.36
N VAL A 135 5.67 0.68 0.56
CA VAL A 135 6.49 1.23 1.64
C VAL A 135 6.26 0.42 2.90
N VAL A 136 7.21 -0.44 3.23
CA VAL A 136 7.14 -1.36 4.37
C VAL A 136 7.91 -0.81 5.56
N ALA A 137 7.30 -0.82 6.76
CA ALA A 137 7.96 -0.45 8.01
C ALA A 137 7.89 -1.62 9.00
N ARG A 138 9.05 -2.05 9.53
CA ARG A 138 9.18 -3.19 10.44
C ARG A 138 9.81 -2.76 11.75
N GLY A 139 9.22 -3.16 12.87
CA GLY A 139 9.69 -2.78 14.22
C GLY A 139 11.07 -3.35 14.58
N GLY A 140 11.39 -4.55 14.11
CA GLY A 140 12.69 -5.23 14.32
C GLY A 140 13.41 -5.53 13.02
N GLY A 141 14.49 -6.33 13.10
CA GLY A 141 15.18 -6.88 11.93
C GLY A 141 14.55 -8.21 11.52
N TYR A 142 14.30 -8.39 10.22
CA TYR A 142 13.68 -9.58 9.63
C TYR A 142 14.55 -10.18 8.51
N GLY A 143 15.63 -9.49 8.14
CA GLY A 143 16.60 -9.97 7.15
C GLY A 143 17.42 -11.16 7.64
N GLU A 144 18.21 -11.75 6.74
CA GLU A 144 19.11 -12.86 7.05
C GLU A 144 20.07 -12.50 8.21
N GLY A 145 20.29 -13.44 9.12
CA GLY A 145 21.15 -13.25 10.30
C GLY A 145 20.49 -12.50 11.47
N THR A 146 19.23 -12.06 11.33
CA THR A 146 18.48 -11.45 12.43
C THR A 146 17.64 -12.48 13.20
N PRO A 147 17.27 -12.20 14.47
CA PRO A 147 16.48 -13.13 15.28
C PRO A 147 15.09 -13.47 14.69
N ARG A 148 14.58 -12.65 13.77
CA ARG A 148 13.25 -12.83 13.14
C ARG A 148 13.34 -13.10 11.65
N ALA A 149 14.47 -13.60 11.16
CA ALA A 149 14.61 -14.00 9.76
C ALA A 149 13.51 -15.00 9.38
N GLY A 150 12.81 -14.72 8.27
CA GLY A 150 11.72 -15.56 7.78
C GLY A 150 10.36 -15.38 8.50
N TRP A 151 10.23 -14.41 9.42
CA TRP A 151 8.96 -14.15 10.13
C TRP A 151 8.11 -13.03 9.48
N ASP A 152 8.54 -12.47 8.38
CA ASP A 152 7.72 -11.54 7.60
C ASP A 152 6.76 -12.31 6.70
N HIS A 153 5.49 -12.36 7.08
CA HIS A 153 4.41 -12.97 6.32
C HIS A 153 3.56 -11.92 5.55
N ALA A 154 4.00 -10.66 5.53
CA ALA A 154 3.29 -9.58 4.86
C ALA A 154 3.88 -9.23 3.50
N THR A 155 5.18 -9.04 3.40
CA THR A 155 5.81 -8.48 2.20
C THR A 155 5.63 -9.39 0.98
N ASP A 156 5.87 -10.69 1.10
CA ASP A 156 5.66 -11.65 0.01
C ASP A 156 4.18 -11.80 -0.36
N TYR A 157 3.29 -11.77 0.63
CA TYR A 157 1.85 -11.73 0.37
C TYR A 157 1.46 -10.48 -0.42
N LEU A 158 1.92 -9.30 -0.02
CA LEU A 158 1.61 -8.04 -0.72
C LEU A 158 2.22 -8.01 -2.13
N ARG A 159 3.44 -8.53 -2.32
CA ARG A 159 4.01 -8.72 -3.66
C ARG A 159 3.12 -9.62 -4.53
N ARG A 160 2.64 -10.76 -3.98
CA ARG A 160 1.74 -11.66 -4.69
C ARG A 160 0.47 -10.94 -5.16
N ILE A 161 -0.15 -10.13 -4.29
CA ILE A 161 -1.36 -9.39 -4.66
C ILE A 161 -1.06 -8.28 -5.67
N LEU A 162 -0.07 -7.43 -5.38
CA LEU A 162 0.19 -6.24 -6.19
C LEU A 162 0.79 -6.59 -7.57
N VAL A 163 1.69 -7.59 -7.61
CA VAL A 163 2.36 -7.98 -8.87
C VAL A 163 1.58 -9.07 -9.60
N ASP A 164 1.36 -10.24 -8.96
CA ASP A 164 0.84 -11.39 -9.69
C ASP A 164 -0.67 -11.32 -9.92
N VAL A 165 -1.43 -10.70 -9.01
CA VAL A 165 -2.88 -10.56 -9.15
C VAL A 165 -3.25 -9.28 -9.89
N PHE A 166 -2.71 -8.13 -9.50
CA PHE A 166 -3.05 -6.83 -10.09
C PHE A 166 -2.17 -6.44 -11.29
N GLY A 167 -1.00 -7.07 -11.44
CA GLY A 167 -0.09 -6.83 -12.56
C GLY A 167 0.74 -5.56 -12.46
N LEU A 168 0.87 -4.96 -11.27
CA LEU A 168 1.59 -3.70 -11.08
C LEU A 168 3.11 -3.85 -11.28
N ASP A 169 3.77 -2.79 -11.80
CA ASP A 169 5.24 -2.65 -11.81
C ASP A 169 5.69 -2.12 -10.45
N LEU A 170 6.05 -3.03 -9.54
CA LEU A 170 6.20 -2.78 -8.11
C LEU A 170 7.66 -2.59 -7.69
N ASP A 171 7.96 -1.42 -7.13
CA ASP A 171 9.15 -1.15 -6.33
C ASP A 171 8.83 -1.26 -4.83
N VAL A 172 9.74 -1.82 -4.00
CA VAL A 172 9.55 -1.95 -2.55
C VAL A 172 10.61 -1.16 -1.81
N ILE A 173 10.17 -0.32 -0.86
CA ILE A 173 11.01 0.45 0.04
C ILE A 173 10.79 -0.08 1.45
N GLU A 174 11.83 -0.64 2.04
CA GLU A 174 11.77 -1.31 3.34
C GLU A 174 12.55 -0.54 4.39
N THR A 175 11.95 -0.34 5.57
CA THR A 175 12.60 0.26 6.73
C THR A 175 12.46 -0.70 7.90
N GLU A 176 13.55 -1.24 8.39
CA GLU A 176 13.59 -2.09 9.58
C GLU A 176 13.96 -1.30 10.85
N LEU A 177 13.91 -1.95 12.00
CA LEU A 177 14.34 -1.43 13.30
C LEU A 177 13.58 -0.17 13.75
N THR A 178 12.37 0.07 13.27
CA THR A 178 11.61 1.30 13.55
C THR A 178 11.23 1.47 15.03
N LEU A 179 11.43 0.44 15.86
CA LEU A 179 11.23 0.48 17.31
C LEU A 179 12.54 0.65 18.10
N ALA A 180 13.70 0.77 17.44
CA ALA A 180 14.99 0.81 18.14
C ALA A 180 15.12 1.97 19.13
N GLU A 181 14.62 3.17 18.76
CA GLU A 181 14.71 4.35 19.62
C GLU A 181 13.82 4.29 20.88
N VAL A 182 12.79 3.44 20.88
CA VAL A 182 11.82 3.33 21.98
C VAL A 182 11.89 1.98 22.69
N THR A 183 12.77 1.08 22.28
CA THR A 183 12.92 -0.27 22.84
C THR A 183 14.29 -0.41 23.51
N PRO A 184 14.39 -0.43 24.84
CA PRO A 184 15.70 -0.49 25.53
C PRO A 184 16.57 -1.66 25.10
N GLN A 185 16.00 -2.81 24.77
CA GLN A 185 16.70 -4.00 24.31
C GLN A 185 17.32 -3.83 22.90
N MET A 186 17.01 -2.75 22.20
CA MET A 186 17.51 -2.42 20.87
C MET A 186 18.42 -1.18 20.89
N ALA A 187 18.89 -0.73 22.06
CA ALA A 187 19.69 0.48 22.21
C ALA A 187 20.96 0.46 21.32
N ASP A 188 21.62 -0.69 21.20
CA ASP A 188 22.81 -0.87 20.37
C ASP A 188 22.52 -0.83 18.85
N LEU A 189 21.23 -0.85 18.46
CA LEU A 189 20.79 -0.83 17.05
C LEU A 189 20.29 0.55 16.61
N VAL A 190 20.30 1.56 17.48
CA VAL A 190 19.74 2.89 17.18
C VAL A 190 20.43 3.56 16.00
N ASP A 191 21.78 3.51 15.95
CA ASP A 191 22.52 4.12 14.85
C ASP A 191 22.27 3.39 13.52
N LEU A 192 22.15 2.07 13.54
CA LEU A 192 21.78 1.27 12.37
C LEU A 192 20.34 1.60 11.92
N ALA A 193 19.41 1.73 12.86
CA ALA A 193 18.02 2.10 12.55
C ALA A 193 17.93 3.47 11.87
N ARG A 194 18.72 4.46 12.35
CA ARG A 194 18.79 5.79 11.74
C ARG A 194 19.38 5.75 10.33
N ALA A 195 20.43 4.96 10.12
CA ALA A 195 21.02 4.78 8.80
C ALA A 195 20.00 4.16 7.82
N GLN A 196 19.33 3.08 8.21
CA GLN A 196 18.30 2.44 7.38
C GLN A 196 17.13 3.37 7.08
N LEU A 197 16.68 4.17 8.03
CA LEU A 197 15.63 5.17 7.78
C LEU A 197 16.08 6.22 6.76
N ALA A 198 17.33 6.70 6.86
CA ALA A 198 17.89 7.65 5.90
C ALA A 198 17.97 7.03 4.49
N GLU A 199 18.45 5.78 4.38
CA GLU A 199 18.49 5.02 3.13
C GLU A 199 17.09 4.85 2.52
N SER A 200 16.06 4.59 3.33
CA SER A 200 14.67 4.47 2.87
C SER A 200 14.14 5.79 2.31
N HIS A 201 14.47 6.92 2.95
CA HIS A 201 14.14 8.23 2.41
C HIS A 201 14.88 8.54 1.10
N ASP A 202 16.15 8.14 0.97
CA ASP A 202 16.90 8.31 -0.27
C ASP A 202 16.35 7.42 -1.39
N ALA A 203 15.97 6.17 -1.08
CA ALA A 203 15.28 5.28 -2.02
C ALA A 203 13.93 5.86 -2.47
N ALA A 204 13.18 6.46 -1.56
CA ALA A 204 11.91 7.13 -1.86
C ALA A 204 12.12 8.31 -2.82
N ARG A 205 13.12 9.16 -2.58
CA ARG A 205 13.46 10.27 -3.50
C ARG A 205 13.89 9.77 -4.87
N ALA A 206 14.71 8.71 -4.91
CA ALA A 206 15.17 8.11 -6.15
C ALA A 206 14.00 7.47 -6.93
N GLY A 207 13.12 6.73 -6.25
CA GLY A 207 11.92 6.12 -6.81
C GLY A 207 10.98 7.16 -7.42
N GLY A 208 10.71 8.25 -6.70
CA GLY A 208 9.86 9.33 -7.20
C GLY A 208 10.40 9.98 -8.50
N ARG A 209 11.72 10.20 -8.59
CA ARG A 209 12.35 10.71 -9.82
C ARG A 209 12.31 9.66 -10.95
N SER A 210 12.49 8.39 -10.64
CA SER A 210 12.51 7.31 -11.63
C SER A 210 11.13 7.08 -12.25
N VAL A 211 10.07 7.06 -11.43
CA VAL A 211 8.71 6.82 -11.92
C VAL A 211 8.24 7.91 -12.88
N THR A 212 8.61 9.16 -12.63
CA THR A 212 8.34 10.29 -13.52
C THR A 212 8.90 10.08 -14.92
N LEU A 213 10.11 9.51 -15.01
CA LEU A 213 10.69 9.16 -16.32
C LEU A 213 9.91 8.04 -17.01
N LYS A 214 9.43 7.03 -16.27
CA LYS A 214 8.58 5.95 -16.82
C LYS A 214 7.25 6.50 -17.36
N LEU A 215 6.58 7.38 -16.62
CA LEU A 215 5.32 7.99 -17.04
C LEU A 215 5.47 8.81 -18.32
N ARG A 216 6.53 9.60 -18.43
CA ARG A 216 6.82 10.40 -19.65
C ARG A 216 7.17 9.54 -20.85
N ALA A 217 7.74 8.36 -20.64
CA ALA A 217 8.06 7.44 -21.73
C ALA A 217 6.83 6.66 -22.23
N ALA A 218 5.78 6.57 -21.42
CA ALA A 218 4.52 5.88 -21.73
C ALA A 218 3.45 6.81 -22.36
N ALA A 219 3.62 8.14 -22.26
CA ALA A 219 2.71 9.17 -22.80
C ALA A 219 3.07 9.57 -24.24
#